data_5cdc650de204a8f57c50afeb83fbe330
#
_entry.id   5cdc650de204a8f57c50afeb83fbe330
#
_cell.length_a   1.000
_cell.length_b   1.000
_cell.length_c   1.000
_cell.angle_alpha   90.00
_cell.angle_beta   90.00
_cell.angle_gamma   90.00
#
_symmetry.space_group_name_H-M   'P 1'
#
loop_
_entity.id
_entity.type
_entity.pdbx_description
1 polymer ?
#
loop_
_entity_poly.entity_id
_entity_poly.type
_entity_poly.pdbx_seq_one_letter_code
_entity_poly.pdbx_strand_id
1 'polypeptide(L)'
;KFVPRPVVVDDTVKAAVADMKDGEIILLENTRYRAEETKNGDEFSKELASLCDVFVNDAFGTAHRAHCSNVGVTKYVDTAVVLGGAKVSSKISVINNLLDKVDTLIIGGGMSYTFSKAMGGHIGVSLCEDDYLQYALDMMKKAEEKGVKLLLPVDNRIGDDFSNDCNIQIVKRGCI
;
A
#
# COMPACT_ATOMS: atom_id res chain seq x y z
N LYS A 1 5.88 20.65 2.51
CA LYS A 1 5.41 21.80 3.29
C LYS A 1 4.56 21.30 4.45
N PHE A 2 4.95 21.60 5.68
CA PHE A 2 4.15 21.30 6.85
C PHE A 2 3.11 22.41 7.07
N VAL A 3 1.85 22.04 7.23
CA VAL A 3 0.75 22.97 7.52
C VAL A 3 0.31 22.72 8.97
N PRO A 4 0.91 23.43 9.95
CA PRO A 4 0.59 23.23 11.35
C PRO A 4 -0.76 23.86 11.67
N ARG A 5 -1.74 23.04 12.05
CA ARG A 5 -3.08 23.47 12.43
C ARG A 5 -3.60 22.62 13.60
N PRO A 6 -4.39 23.20 14.50
CA PRO A 6 -5.08 22.43 15.53
C PRO A 6 -6.25 21.61 14.95
N VAL A 7 -6.51 21.75 13.66
CA VAL A 7 -7.55 21.02 12.91
C VAL A 7 -6.89 20.25 11.78
N VAL A 8 -7.36 19.05 11.54
CA VAL A 8 -6.81 18.14 10.52
C VAL A 8 -7.25 18.59 9.12
N VAL A 9 -8.52 18.97 8.98
CA VAL A 9 -9.11 19.46 7.73
C VAL A 9 -9.92 20.71 8.03
N ASP A 10 -9.61 21.79 7.35
CA ASP A 10 -10.39 23.04 7.31
C ASP A 10 -10.25 23.69 5.93
N ASP A 11 -10.90 24.82 5.72
CA ASP A 11 -10.82 25.53 4.43
C ASP A 11 -9.40 25.99 4.08
N THR A 12 -8.56 26.23 5.07
CA THR A 12 -7.15 26.61 4.84
C THR A 12 -6.32 25.42 4.37
N VAL A 13 -6.58 24.23 4.93
CA VAL A 13 -5.94 22.99 4.46
C VAL A 13 -6.40 22.66 3.06
N LYS A 14 -7.70 22.77 2.77
CA LYS A 14 -8.26 22.55 1.43
C LYS A 14 -7.66 23.51 0.40
N ALA A 15 -7.55 24.80 0.73
CA ALA A 15 -6.92 25.77 -0.14
C ALA A 15 -5.42 25.46 -0.37
N ALA A 16 -4.69 25.07 0.69
CA ALA A 16 -3.29 24.70 0.56
C ALA A 16 -3.07 23.46 -0.31
N VAL A 17 -3.99 22.48 -0.25
CA VAL A 17 -3.98 21.29 -1.11
C VAL A 17 -4.31 21.67 -2.56
N ALA A 18 -5.31 22.53 -2.78
CA ALA A 18 -5.69 23.00 -4.12
C ALA A 18 -4.57 23.80 -4.82
N ASP A 19 -3.73 24.50 -4.06
CA ASP A 19 -2.59 25.28 -4.57
C ASP A 19 -1.31 24.45 -4.76
N MET A 20 -1.31 23.15 -4.41
CA MET A 20 -0.15 22.26 -4.53
C MET A 20 0.30 22.11 -5.98
N LYS A 21 1.62 22.10 -6.15
CA LYS A 21 2.27 21.83 -7.43
C LYS A 21 2.96 20.48 -7.40
N ASP A 22 3.28 19.98 -8.59
CA ASP A 22 4.02 18.74 -8.74
C ASP A 22 5.32 18.75 -7.91
N GLY A 23 5.54 17.68 -7.14
CA GLY A 23 6.69 17.53 -6.25
C GLY A 23 6.54 18.19 -4.88
N GLU A 24 5.44 18.90 -4.59
CA GLU A 24 5.19 19.42 -3.24
C GLU A 24 4.58 18.35 -2.31
N ILE A 25 4.86 18.47 -1.02
CA ILE A 25 4.35 17.59 0.03
C ILE A 25 3.73 18.44 1.13
N ILE A 26 2.51 18.11 1.52
CA ILE A 26 1.84 18.67 2.71
C ILE A 26 1.75 17.57 3.76
N LEU A 27 2.26 17.82 4.96
CA LEU A 27 2.02 16.98 6.12
C LEU A 27 0.85 17.58 6.90
N LEU A 28 -0.23 16.84 7.02
CA LEU A 28 -1.38 17.24 7.81
C LEU A 28 -1.13 17.07 9.31
N GLU A 29 -1.97 17.68 10.12
CA GLU A 29 -1.95 17.49 11.56
C GLU A 29 -2.44 16.07 11.94
N ASN A 30 -2.13 15.65 13.13
CA ASN A 30 -2.49 14.33 13.65
C ASN A 30 -4.00 14.10 13.57
N THR A 31 -4.42 13.11 12.78
CA THR A 31 -5.84 12.77 12.59
C THR A 31 -6.58 12.46 13.89
N ARG A 32 -5.84 12.01 14.92
CA ARG A 32 -6.40 11.66 16.24
C ARG A 32 -6.79 12.86 17.11
N TYR A 33 -6.51 14.08 16.66
CA TYR A 33 -7.11 15.27 17.27
C TYR A 33 -8.61 15.40 16.98
N ARG A 34 -9.12 14.63 16.00
CA ARG A 34 -10.54 14.49 15.72
C ARG A 34 -11.10 13.26 16.44
N ALA A 35 -12.12 13.46 17.27
CA ALA A 35 -12.77 12.38 18.02
C ALA A 35 -13.43 11.33 17.10
N GLU A 36 -13.81 11.73 15.90
CA GLU A 36 -14.42 10.89 14.88
C GLU A 36 -13.44 9.88 14.27
N GLU A 37 -12.13 10.16 14.28
CA GLU A 37 -11.08 9.34 13.66
C GLU A 37 -11.18 7.87 14.11
N THR A 38 -11.17 7.62 15.41
CA THR A 38 -11.19 6.26 15.95
C THR A 38 -12.56 5.59 15.90
N LYS A 39 -13.60 6.37 15.65
CA LYS A 39 -14.99 5.90 15.53
C LYS A 39 -15.38 5.61 14.08
N ASN A 40 -14.46 5.83 13.13
CA ASN A 40 -14.72 5.71 11.70
C ASN A 40 -15.91 6.59 11.24
N GLY A 41 -15.96 7.83 11.72
CA GLY A 41 -17.05 8.78 11.46
C GLY A 41 -17.12 9.15 9.98
N ASP A 42 -18.32 9.12 9.42
CA ASP A 42 -18.56 9.24 7.98
C ASP A 42 -18.20 10.63 7.45
N GLU A 43 -18.59 11.70 8.15
CA GLU A 43 -18.30 13.08 7.73
C GLU A 43 -16.79 13.36 7.69
N PHE A 44 -16.05 12.98 8.72
CA PHE A 44 -14.61 13.16 8.74
C PHE A 44 -13.90 12.31 7.69
N SER A 45 -14.42 11.13 7.38
CA SER A 45 -13.92 10.29 6.26
C SER A 45 -14.08 10.97 4.91
N LYS A 46 -15.22 11.65 4.66
CA LYS A 46 -15.44 12.46 3.46
C LYS A 46 -14.53 13.67 3.40
N GLU A 47 -14.33 14.34 4.54
CA GLU A 47 -13.42 15.48 4.62
C GLU A 47 -11.99 15.07 4.23
N LEU A 48 -11.49 13.94 4.75
CA LEU A 48 -10.18 13.41 4.38
C LEU A 48 -10.11 13.04 2.89
N ALA A 49 -11.11 12.34 2.37
CA ALA A 49 -11.18 11.95 0.96
C ALA A 49 -11.19 13.16 0.02
N SER A 50 -11.79 14.28 0.44
CA SER A 50 -11.83 15.51 -0.37
C SER A 50 -10.47 16.17 -0.60
N LEU A 51 -9.41 15.71 0.07
CA LEU A 51 -8.06 16.25 -0.05
C LEU A 51 -7.21 15.58 -1.14
N CYS A 52 -7.69 14.50 -1.76
CA CYS A 52 -6.87 13.73 -2.71
C CYS A 52 -7.75 13.07 -3.79
N ASP A 53 -7.15 12.80 -4.95
CA ASP A 53 -7.76 12.04 -6.04
C ASP A 53 -7.56 10.53 -5.86
N VAL A 54 -6.49 10.14 -5.14
CA VAL A 54 -6.18 8.75 -4.81
C VAL A 54 -5.63 8.67 -3.39
N PHE A 55 -6.19 7.76 -2.61
CA PHE A 55 -5.69 7.45 -1.27
C PHE A 55 -4.72 6.26 -1.32
N VAL A 56 -3.52 6.42 -0.75
CA VAL A 56 -2.54 5.35 -0.64
C VAL A 56 -2.33 4.98 0.83
N ASN A 57 -2.67 3.74 1.19
CA ASN A 57 -2.37 3.20 2.52
C ASN A 57 -1.06 2.40 2.48
N ASP A 58 0.01 2.99 2.99
CA ASP A 58 1.32 2.35 3.23
C ASP A 58 1.62 2.21 4.73
N ALA A 59 0.58 2.26 5.56
CA ALA A 59 0.67 2.15 7.02
C ALA A 59 0.20 0.77 7.50
N PHE A 60 0.89 -0.30 7.10
CA PHE A 60 0.52 -1.67 7.42
C PHE A 60 0.26 -1.90 8.92
N GLY A 61 1.05 -1.28 9.80
CA GLY A 61 0.90 -1.40 11.26
C GLY A 61 -0.46 -0.92 11.79
N THR A 62 -1.18 -0.08 11.06
CA THR A 62 -2.50 0.46 11.43
C THR A 62 -3.64 -0.08 10.55
N ALA A 63 -3.33 -0.81 9.47
CA ALA A 63 -4.31 -1.27 8.49
C ALA A 63 -5.41 -2.18 9.07
N HIS A 64 -5.16 -2.79 10.24
CA HIS A 64 -6.14 -3.60 10.97
C HIS A 64 -7.21 -2.76 11.71
N ARG A 65 -7.05 -1.44 11.78
CA ARG A 65 -7.96 -0.55 12.51
C ARG A 65 -8.98 0.08 11.59
N ALA A 66 -10.26 -0.03 11.95
CA ALA A 66 -11.35 0.64 11.25
C ALA A 66 -11.45 2.11 11.67
N HIS A 67 -10.50 2.95 11.24
CA HIS A 67 -10.47 4.39 11.49
C HIS A 67 -10.81 5.17 10.22
N CYS A 68 -11.16 6.46 10.35
CA CYS A 68 -11.46 7.32 9.20
C CYS A 68 -10.30 7.35 8.20
N SER A 69 -9.06 7.56 8.68
CA SER A 69 -7.86 7.65 7.85
C SER A 69 -7.35 6.32 7.29
N ASN A 70 -7.98 5.19 7.62
CA ASN A 70 -7.64 3.87 7.07
C ASN A 70 -8.78 3.28 6.23
N VAL A 71 -9.97 3.13 6.85
CA VAL A 71 -11.12 2.43 6.25
C VAL A 71 -12.19 3.41 5.80
N GLY A 72 -12.45 4.47 6.56
CA GLY A 72 -13.50 5.42 6.24
C GLY A 72 -13.26 6.13 4.91
N VAL A 73 -12.04 6.61 4.70
CA VAL A 73 -11.61 7.34 3.49
C VAL A 73 -11.81 6.51 2.22
N THR A 74 -11.58 5.18 2.27
CA THR A 74 -11.68 4.29 1.10
C THR A 74 -13.07 4.19 0.50
N LYS A 75 -14.09 4.66 1.20
CA LYS A 75 -15.48 4.68 0.69
C LYS A 75 -15.73 5.81 -0.30
N TYR A 76 -14.85 6.80 -0.37
CA TYR A 76 -15.09 8.08 -1.04
C TYR A 76 -14.00 8.47 -2.05
N VAL A 77 -12.94 7.68 -2.16
CA VAL A 77 -11.81 7.94 -3.07
C VAL A 77 -11.18 6.63 -3.50
N ASP A 78 -10.66 6.59 -4.73
CA ASP A 78 -9.92 5.44 -5.25
C ASP A 78 -8.76 5.09 -4.33
N THR A 79 -8.63 3.79 -4.01
CA THR A 79 -7.73 3.35 -2.96
C THR A 79 -6.67 2.39 -3.47
N ALA A 80 -5.40 2.73 -3.21
CA ALA A 80 -4.26 1.85 -3.36
C ALA A 80 -3.69 1.45 -2.00
N VAL A 81 -3.39 0.17 -1.82
CA VAL A 81 -2.73 -0.35 -0.60
C VAL A 81 -1.38 -0.94 -0.96
N VAL A 82 -0.35 -0.55 -0.22
CA VAL A 82 0.99 -1.14 -0.31
C VAL A 82 1.14 -2.19 0.79
N LEU A 83 1.36 -3.42 0.38
CA LEU A 83 1.55 -4.56 1.26
C LEU A 83 2.95 -5.13 1.08
N GLY A 84 3.81 -4.91 2.06
CA GLY A 84 5.16 -5.47 2.12
C GLY A 84 5.28 -6.58 3.17
N GLY A 85 6.38 -7.28 3.11
CA GLY A 85 6.73 -8.33 4.08
C GLY A 85 7.55 -9.45 3.46
N ALA A 86 8.01 -10.38 4.32
CA ALA A 86 8.83 -11.51 3.88
C ALA A 86 7.96 -12.68 3.37
N LYS A 87 6.79 -12.91 3.99
CA LYS A 87 6.00 -14.14 3.81
C LYS A 87 4.58 -13.87 3.35
N VAL A 88 4.15 -14.53 2.28
CA VAL A 88 2.76 -14.56 1.79
C VAL A 88 1.85 -15.23 2.82
N SER A 89 2.28 -16.37 3.40
CA SER A 89 1.52 -17.16 4.37
C SER A 89 0.98 -16.33 5.53
N SER A 90 1.78 -15.40 6.03
CA SER A 90 1.40 -14.53 7.15
C SER A 90 0.38 -13.44 6.78
N LYS A 91 0.09 -13.24 5.50
CA LYS A 91 -0.74 -12.16 4.99
C LYS A 91 -2.01 -12.63 4.25
N ILE A 92 -2.25 -13.93 4.17
CA ILE A 92 -3.36 -14.52 3.41
C ILE A 92 -4.71 -13.90 3.75
N SER A 93 -5.04 -13.83 5.04
CA SER A 93 -6.32 -13.24 5.47
C SER A 93 -6.42 -11.75 5.17
N VAL A 94 -5.30 -11.03 5.33
CA VAL A 94 -5.22 -9.59 5.03
C VAL A 94 -5.43 -9.34 3.54
N ILE A 95 -4.71 -10.08 2.69
CA ILE A 95 -4.82 -9.92 1.23
C ILE A 95 -6.25 -10.24 0.77
N ASN A 96 -6.84 -11.34 1.23
CA ASN A 96 -8.22 -11.69 0.87
C ASN A 96 -9.22 -10.60 1.28
N ASN A 97 -9.06 -9.99 2.46
CA ASN A 97 -9.92 -8.91 2.92
C ASN A 97 -9.70 -7.60 2.15
N LEU A 98 -8.47 -7.32 1.70
CA LEU A 98 -8.14 -6.13 0.92
C LEU A 98 -8.74 -6.19 -0.48
N LEU A 99 -8.74 -7.35 -1.14
CA LEU A 99 -9.31 -7.52 -2.48
C LEU A 99 -10.81 -7.18 -2.58
N ASP A 100 -11.50 -7.06 -1.46
CA ASP A 100 -12.91 -6.63 -1.40
C ASP A 100 -13.07 -5.13 -1.15
N LYS A 101 -11.96 -4.37 -0.97
CA LYS A 101 -12.02 -3.01 -0.43
C LYS A 101 -11.13 -1.99 -1.14
N VAL A 102 -10.29 -2.45 -2.06
CA VAL A 102 -9.30 -1.59 -2.71
C VAL A 102 -9.39 -1.70 -4.23
N ASP A 103 -9.01 -0.64 -4.92
CA ASP A 103 -8.94 -0.61 -6.38
C ASP A 103 -7.57 -1.09 -6.88
N THR A 104 -6.54 -0.85 -6.08
CA THR A 104 -5.16 -1.27 -6.40
C THR A 104 -4.49 -1.89 -5.18
N LEU A 105 -3.88 -3.06 -5.38
CA LEU A 105 -3.04 -3.73 -4.38
C LEU A 105 -1.61 -3.84 -4.90
N ILE A 106 -0.67 -3.21 -4.20
CA ILE A 106 0.76 -3.25 -4.51
C ILE A 106 1.44 -4.24 -3.56
N ILE A 107 2.02 -5.29 -4.09
CA ILE A 107 2.77 -6.28 -3.31
C ILE A 107 4.27 -6.04 -3.46
N GLY A 108 4.93 -5.73 -2.35
CA GLY A 108 6.36 -5.48 -2.29
C GLY A 108 7.09 -6.38 -1.28
N GLY A 109 8.37 -6.09 -1.07
CA GLY A 109 9.21 -6.84 -0.14
C GLY A 109 9.46 -8.29 -0.58
N GLY A 110 9.99 -9.12 0.35
CA GLY A 110 10.36 -10.51 0.06
C GLY A 110 9.22 -11.39 -0.44
N MET A 111 7.98 -11.12 -0.04
CA MET A 111 6.81 -11.85 -0.53
C MET A 111 6.60 -11.72 -2.04
N SER A 112 7.05 -10.64 -2.67
CA SER A 112 6.95 -10.45 -4.12
C SER A 112 7.75 -11.49 -4.91
N TYR A 113 8.79 -12.08 -4.32
CA TYR A 113 9.57 -13.15 -4.97
C TYR A 113 8.77 -14.45 -5.11
N THR A 114 7.90 -14.77 -4.15
CA THR A 114 6.98 -15.91 -4.27
C THR A 114 6.05 -15.72 -5.48
N PHE A 115 5.50 -14.53 -5.68
CA PHE A 115 4.71 -14.20 -6.87
C PHE A 115 5.54 -14.27 -8.15
N SER A 116 6.77 -13.73 -8.13
CA SER A 116 7.67 -13.77 -9.28
C SER A 116 7.99 -15.19 -9.71
N LYS A 117 8.33 -16.09 -8.77
CA LYS A 117 8.59 -17.51 -9.02
C LYS A 117 7.34 -18.24 -9.51
N ALA A 118 6.17 -17.95 -8.93
CA ALA A 118 4.90 -18.52 -9.36
C ALA A 118 4.58 -18.22 -10.83
N MET A 119 5.02 -17.06 -11.34
CA MET A 119 4.91 -16.68 -12.75
C MET A 119 6.02 -17.24 -13.63
N GLY A 120 6.88 -18.13 -13.13
CA GLY A 120 7.98 -18.74 -13.86
C GLY A 120 9.28 -17.94 -13.89
N GLY A 121 9.41 -16.89 -13.07
CA GLY A 121 10.64 -16.09 -12.95
C GLY A 121 11.71 -16.78 -12.12
N HIS A 122 12.97 -16.42 -12.36
CA HIS A 122 14.10 -16.79 -11.53
C HIS A 122 14.28 -15.78 -10.41
N ILE A 123 14.53 -16.24 -9.19
CA ILE A 123 14.66 -15.43 -7.99
C ILE A 123 15.98 -15.66 -7.23
N GLY A 124 16.91 -16.44 -7.81
CA GLY A 124 18.18 -16.80 -7.18
C GLY A 124 17.98 -17.46 -5.81
N VAL A 125 18.72 -16.98 -4.84
CA VAL A 125 18.63 -17.41 -3.43
C VAL A 125 17.67 -16.56 -2.59
N SER A 126 16.85 -15.72 -3.24
CA SER A 126 15.91 -14.85 -2.56
C SER A 126 14.86 -15.66 -1.79
N LEU A 127 14.29 -15.03 -0.75
CA LEU A 127 13.23 -15.63 0.07
C LEU A 127 12.05 -16.08 -0.80
N CYS A 128 11.60 -17.33 -0.61
CA CYS A 128 10.43 -17.87 -1.31
C CYS A 128 9.68 -18.84 -0.40
N GLU A 129 8.38 -18.85 -0.55
CA GLU A 129 7.51 -19.87 0.07
C GLU A 129 6.95 -20.77 -1.05
N ASP A 130 7.65 -21.86 -1.35
CA ASP A 130 7.31 -22.75 -2.45
C ASP A 130 5.92 -23.39 -2.30
N ASP A 131 5.49 -23.66 -1.08
CA ASP A 131 4.16 -24.19 -0.78
C ASP A 131 3.02 -23.20 -1.12
N TYR A 132 3.34 -21.93 -1.35
CA TYR A 132 2.38 -20.85 -1.64
C TYR A 132 2.41 -20.35 -3.09
N LEU A 133 3.14 -21.01 -3.98
CA LEU A 133 3.18 -20.61 -5.41
C LEU A 133 1.79 -20.68 -6.06
N GLN A 134 1.07 -21.78 -5.85
CA GLN A 134 -0.29 -21.92 -6.38
C GLN A 134 -1.22 -20.85 -5.80
N TYR A 135 -1.13 -20.60 -4.47
CA TYR A 135 -1.90 -19.56 -3.82
C TYR A 135 -1.63 -18.17 -4.42
N ALA A 136 -0.37 -17.85 -4.76
CA ALA A 136 -0.02 -16.58 -5.39
C ALA A 136 -0.70 -16.42 -6.77
N LEU A 137 -0.74 -17.49 -7.58
CA LEU A 137 -1.45 -17.49 -8.87
C LEU A 137 -2.97 -17.31 -8.69
N ASP A 138 -3.56 -18.06 -7.76
CA ASP A 138 -5.00 -17.99 -7.46
C ASP A 138 -5.39 -16.59 -6.97
N MET A 139 -4.51 -15.94 -6.20
CA MET A 139 -4.68 -14.58 -5.73
C MET A 139 -4.67 -13.56 -6.87
N MET A 140 -3.73 -13.69 -7.81
CA MET A 140 -3.65 -12.82 -8.99
C MET A 140 -4.93 -12.95 -9.83
N LYS A 141 -5.41 -14.17 -10.05
CA LYS A 141 -6.66 -14.43 -10.76
C LYS A 141 -7.87 -13.84 -10.02
N LYS A 142 -7.93 -14.02 -8.70
CA LYS A 142 -9.00 -13.47 -7.87
C LYS A 142 -9.01 -11.93 -7.91
N ALA A 143 -7.84 -11.28 -7.92
CA ALA A 143 -7.74 -9.84 -8.07
C ALA A 143 -8.32 -9.39 -9.43
N GLU A 144 -7.97 -10.07 -10.52
CA GLU A 144 -8.49 -9.79 -11.85
C GLU A 144 -10.01 -9.97 -11.91
N GLU A 145 -10.55 -11.08 -11.36
CA GLU A 145 -11.99 -11.35 -11.30
C GLU A 145 -12.79 -10.29 -10.52
N LYS A 146 -12.13 -9.64 -9.54
CA LYS A 146 -12.70 -8.55 -8.74
C LYS A 146 -12.46 -7.16 -9.32
N GLY A 147 -11.73 -7.05 -10.42
CA GLY A 147 -11.35 -5.76 -11.02
C GLY A 147 -10.27 -5.01 -10.22
N VAL A 148 -9.60 -5.67 -9.26
CA VAL A 148 -8.52 -5.07 -8.47
C VAL A 148 -7.21 -5.13 -9.25
N LYS A 149 -6.56 -3.99 -9.40
CA LYS A 149 -5.25 -3.90 -10.05
C LYS A 149 -4.15 -4.38 -9.10
N LEU A 150 -3.72 -5.63 -9.26
CA LEU A 150 -2.60 -6.17 -8.49
C LEU A 150 -1.27 -5.80 -9.16
N LEU A 151 -0.43 -5.07 -8.46
CA LEU A 151 0.88 -4.62 -8.95
C LEU A 151 2.00 -5.32 -8.19
N LEU A 152 3.00 -5.76 -8.95
CA LEU A 152 4.25 -6.34 -8.47
C LEU A 152 5.43 -5.47 -8.92
N PRO A 153 6.56 -5.48 -8.20
CA PRO A 153 7.78 -4.78 -8.65
C PRO A 153 8.13 -5.13 -10.09
N VAL A 154 8.51 -4.13 -10.88
CA VAL A 154 8.95 -4.33 -12.27
C VAL A 154 10.44 -4.66 -12.35
N ASP A 155 11.20 -4.24 -11.34
CA ASP A 155 12.62 -4.50 -11.16
C ASP A 155 12.94 -4.74 -9.68
N ASN A 156 14.15 -5.20 -9.42
CA ASN A 156 14.64 -5.45 -8.07
C ASN A 156 16.06 -4.92 -7.94
N ARG A 157 16.33 -4.27 -6.82
CA ARG A 157 17.69 -3.94 -6.40
C ARG A 157 18.22 -5.11 -5.59
N ILE A 158 19.19 -5.83 -6.13
CA ILE A 158 19.78 -7.02 -5.53
C ILE A 158 21.19 -6.73 -5.05
N GLY A 159 21.66 -7.46 -4.04
CA GLY A 159 23.03 -7.44 -3.54
C GLY A 159 23.59 -8.86 -3.48
N ASP A 160 24.90 -8.97 -3.55
CA ASP A 160 25.62 -10.22 -3.39
C ASP A 160 25.81 -10.62 -1.90
N ASP A 161 25.51 -9.69 -0.99
CA ASP A 161 25.50 -9.91 0.46
C ASP A 161 24.44 -9.01 1.12
N PHE A 162 24.06 -9.34 2.36
CA PHE A 162 23.16 -8.52 3.18
C PHE A 162 23.98 -7.54 4.04
N SER A 163 24.63 -6.59 3.37
CA SER A 163 25.43 -5.53 3.99
C SER A 163 25.27 -4.21 3.26
N ASN A 164 25.66 -3.10 3.91
CA ASN A 164 25.63 -1.78 3.28
C ASN A 164 26.71 -1.62 2.21
N ASP A 165 27.75 -2.43 2.26
CA ASP A 165 28.93 -2.38 1.38
C ASP A 165 28.90 -3.46 0.29
N CYS A 166 27.75 -4.15 0.10
CA CYS A 166 27.59 -5.16 -0.92
C CYS A 166 27.57 -4.56 -2.34
N ASN A 167 27.98 -5.36 -3.31
CA ASN A 167 27.79 -4.98 -4.72
C ASN A 167 26.30 -5.01 -5.05
N ILE A 168 25.81 -3.95 -5.68
CA ILE A 168 24.39 -3.75 -5.97
C ILE A 168 24.17 -3.78 -7.48
N GLN A 169 23.13 -4.49 -7.89
CA GLN A 169 22.65 -4.50 -9.26
C GLN A 169 21.14 -4.31 -9.30
N ILE A 170 20.66 -3.62 -10.35
CA ILE A 170 19.22 -3.55 -10.65
C ILE A 170 18.94 -4.55 -11.77
N VAL A 171 18.01 -5.46 -11.50
CA VAL A 171 17.59 -6.50 -12.44
C VAL A 171 16.09 -6.47 -12.64
N LYS A 172 15.62 -6.84 -13.82
CA LYS A 172 14.19 -6.99 -14.08
C LYS A 172 13.59 -8.07 -13.20
N ARG A 173 12.30 -7.94 -12.89
CA ARG A 173 11.55 -8.96 -12.16
C ARG A 173 11.72 -10.34 -12.85
N GLY A 174 12.01 -11.36 -12.03
CA GLY A 174 12.20 -12.73 -12.51
C GLY A 174 13.52 -13.01 -13.20
N CYS A 175 14.50 -12.12 -13.04
CA CYS A 175 15.86 -12.25 -13.61
C CYS A 175 16.96 -12.17 -12.52
N ILE A 176 16.68 -12.65 -11.29
CA ILE A 176 17.62 -12.67 -10.17
C ILE A 176 18.47 -13.94 -10.22
#